data_dc44f4530245772944956f0834089259
#
_entry.id   dc44f4530245772944956f0834089259
#
_cell.length_a   1.000
_cell.length_b   1.000
_cell.length_c   1.000
_cell.angle_alpha   90.00
_cell.angle_beta   90.00
_cell.angle_gamma   90.00
#
_symmetry.space_group_name_H-M   'P 1'
#
loop_
_entity.id
_entity.type
_entity.pdbx_description
1 polymer ?
#
loop_
_entity_poly.entity_id
_entity_poly.type
_entity_poly.pdbx_seq_one_letter_code
_entity_poly.pdbx_strand_id
1 'polypeptide(L)'
;CRQCIYLGMNITLKYEDLQYEEQKEFVITQGERMHFMMTLFQESFEKAEDELRQIFAEAPEDGAAVKFAAMDLLFGCMKFPYTCAVDSEIHNKNWNFSVLQDGVKRISQCETTEEVLTCMFNLFGTLIKQNTEGSDERNQKLVQSILSYIEKNFATDISMDDLTEKFHVSRTYISRLLKKYAGKSFLEYLTDVRFKHVEQLIADDRYKQYEIAEMVGYKDFGYYIKVFKKRYGITPNEFRKHI
;
A
#
# COMPACT_ATOMS: atom_id res chain seq x y z
N CYS A 1 -21.03 38.97 -17.59
CA CYS A 1 -19.82 38.11 -17.51
C CYS A 1 -20.19 36.70 -17.94
N ARG A 2 -19.70 36.29 -19.11
CA ARG A 2 -19.92 34.93 -19.61
C ARG A 2 -18.98 33.97 -18.87
N GLN A 3 -19.53 33.16 -17.99
CA GLN A 3 -18.75 32.10 -17.36
C GLN A 3 -18.69 30.89 -18.31
N CYS A 4 -17.52 30.65 -18.90
CA CYS A 4 -17.22 29.42 -19.60
C CYS A 4 -16.40 28.54 -18.65
N ILE A 5 -16.85 27.32 -18.37
CA ILE A 5 -16.07 26.34 -17.63
C ILE A 5 -15.20 25.61 -18.64
N TYR A 6 -13.89 25.81 -18.55
CA TYR A 6 -12.89 25.08 -19.34
C TYR A 6 -12.64 23.72 -18.68
N LEU A 7 -13.23 22.68 -19.21
CA LEU A 7 -12.81 21.31 -18.95
C LEU A 7 -11.75 20.98 -19.98
N GLY A 8 -10.49 20.80 -19.58
CA GLY A 8 -9.26 20.69 -20.38
C GLY A 8 -9.21 19.71 -21.55
N MET A 9 -10.30 19.50 -22.26
CA MET A 9 -10.46 18.73 -23.48
C MET A 9 -11.42 19.50 -24.39
N ASN A 10 -11.01 20.52 -25.10
CA ASN A 10 -11.72 21.18 -26.23
C ASN A 10 -13.26 21.16 -26.23
N ILE A 11 -13.91 21.05 -25.07
CA ILE A 11 -15.35 21.10 -24.89
C ILE A 11 -15.67 22.42 -24.19
N THR A 12 -16.27 23.34 -24.94
CA THR A 12 -16.79 24.60 -24.40
C THR A 12 -18.28 24.41 -24.21
N LEU A 13 -18.74 24.30 -22.96
CA LEU A 13 -20.16 24.39 -22.63
C LEU A 13 -20.53 25.86 -22.46
N LYS A 14 -21.52 26.33 -23.23
CA LYS A 14 -22.11 27.64 -23.01
C LYS A 14 -23.13 27.56 -21.90
N TYR A 15 -23.14 28.55 -21.01
CA TYR A 15 -24.10 28.68 -19.90
C TYR A 15 -25.56 28.61 -20.35
N GLU A 16 -25.84 29.01 -21.59
CA GLU A 16 -27.17 29.01 -22.21
C GLU A 16 -27.68 27.59 -22.55
N ASP A 17 -26.79 26.62 -22.64
CA ASP A 17 -27.11 25.21 -22.91
C ASP A 17 -27.45 24.42 -21.64
N LEU A 18 -27.27 25.03 -20.46
CA LEU A 18 -27.66 24.50 -19.16
C LEU A 18 -29.07 24.97 -18.81
N GLN A 19 -30.12 24.40 -19.41
CA GLN A 19 -31.46 24.50 -18.86
C GLN A 19 -31.52 23.71 -17.56
N TYR A 20 -31.38 24.41 -16.44
CA TYR A 20 -31.58 23.85 -15.12
C TYR A 20 -33.10 23.62 -14.91
N GLU A 21 -33.61 22.45 -15.27
CA GLU A 21 -34.65 21.84 -14.47
C GLU A 21 -33.98 21.48 -13.13
N GLU A 22 -34.67 21.66 -12.01
CA GLU A 22 -34.22 21.27 -10.68
C GLU A 22 -34.05 19.71 -10.62
N GLN A 23 -33.06 19.19 -11.33
CA GLN A 23 -32.70 17.78 -11.24
C GLN A 23 -31.93 17.62 -9.92
N LYS A 24 -32.35 16.69 -9.10
CA LYS A 24 -31.60 16.25 -7.92
C LYS A 24 -30.17 15.97 -8.36
N GLU A 25 -29.26 16.81 -7.92
CA GLU A 25 -27.83 16.67 -8.23
C GLU A 25 -27.35 15.34 -7.66
N PHE A 26 -27.04 14.37 -8.52
CA PHE A 26 -26.48 13.10 -8.08
C PHE A 26 -24.98 13.30 -7.84
N VAL A 27 -24.63 13.43 -6.57
CA VAL A 27 -23.26 13.70 -6.12
C VAL A 27 -22.81 12.59 -5.18
N ILE A 28 -21.73 11.92 -5.54
CA ILE A 28 -21.07 10.97 -4.63
C ILE A 28 -20.37 11.78 -3.54
N THR A 29 -20.76 11.58 -2.29
CA THR A 29 -20.18 12.28 -1.16
C THR A 29 -18.71 11.95 -0.98
N GLN A 30 -17.96 12.81 -0.31
CA GLN A 30 -16.56 12.55 0.01
C GLN A 30 -16.40 11.28 0.88
N GLY A 31 -17.37 11.00 1.76
CA GLY A 31 -17.38 9.80 2.61
C GLY A 31 -17.53 8.53 1.79
N GLU A 32 -18.52 8.47 0.90
CA GLU A 32 -18.75 7.32 0.00
C GLU A 32 -17.55 7.09 -0.90
N ARG A 33 -17.00 8.15 -1.48
CA ARG A 33 -15.80 8.07 -2.31
C ARG A 33 -14.61 7.49 -1.54
N MET A 34 -14.37 7.97 -0.32
CA MET A 34 -13.30 7.50 0.53
C MET A 34 -13.49 6.03 0.89
N HIS A 35 -14.70 5.65 1.29
CA HIS A 35 -15.04 4.28 1.65
C HIS A 35 -14.83 3.33 0.47
N PHE A 36 -15.42 3.65 -0.68
CA PHE A 36 -15.23 2.88 -1.91
C PHE A 36 -13.76 2.67 -2.26
N MET A 37 -12.95 3.72 -2.16
CA MET A 37 -11.53 3.61 -2.45
C MET A 37 -10.79 2.72 -1.45
N MET A 38 -11.13 2.80 -0.16
CA MET A 38 -10.56 1.91 0.84
C MET A 38 -10.93 0.46 0.56
N THR A 39 -12.19 0.18 0.25
CA THR A 39 -12.68 -1.14 -0.12
C THR A 39 -11.96 -1.67 -1.37
N LEU A 40 -11.85 -0.85 -2.41
CA LEU A 40 -11.20 -1.20 -3.68
C LEU A 40 -9.71 -1.53 -3.53
N PHE A 41 -9.00 -0.82 -2.65
CA PHE A 41 -7.54 -0.95 -2.53
C PHE A 41 -7.09 -1.82 -1.36
N GLN A 42 -7.90 -2.00 -0.33
CA GLN A 42 -7.49 -2.68 0.89
C GLN A 42 -8.23 -4.00 1.13
N GLU A 43 -9.49 -4.13 0.67
CA GLU A 43 -10.28 -5.31 0.94
C GLU A 43 -10.37 -6.26 -0.25
N SER A 44 -11.39 -6.10 -1.10
CA SER A 44 -11.55 -6.94 -2.29
C SER A 44 -12.29 -6.20 -3.40
N PHE A 45 -12.00 -6.62 -4.64
CA PHE A 45 -12.69 -6.10 -5.82
C PHE A 45 -14.19 -6.40 -5.81
N GLU A 46 -14.57 -7.59 -5.35
CA GLU A 46 -15.98 -8.03 -5.27
C GLU A 46 -16.80 -7.12 -4.34
N LYS A 47 -16.25 -6.80 -3.15
CA LYS A 47 -16.91 -5.86 -2.22
C LYS A 47 -17.02 -4.45 -2.79
N ALA A 48 -15.98 -3.99 -3.48
CA ALA A 48 -16.00 -2.69 -4.16
C ALA A 48 -17.04 -2.65 -5.29
N GLU A 49 -17.27 -3.76 -5.98
CA GLU A 49 -18.33 -3.91 -6.97
C GLU A 49 -19.72 -3.75 -6.34
N ASP A 50 -19.98 -4.44 -5.24
CA ASP A 50 -21.25 -4.35 -4.52
C ASP A 50 -21.49 -2.93 -4.01
N GLU A 51 -20.46 -2.29 -3.47
CA GLU A 51 -20.53 -0.91 -2.97
C GLU A 51 -20.81 0.08 -4.11
N LEU A 52 -20.15 -0.08 -5.25
CA LEU A 52 -20.39 0.77 -6.40
C LEU A 52 -21.83 0.64 -6.90
N ARG A 53 -22.39 -0.59 -6.93
CA ARG A 53 -23.79 -0.82 -7.26
C ARG A 53 -24.74 -0.14 -6.27
N GLN A 54 -24.42 -0.12 -4.99
CA GLN A 54 -25.21 0.58 -3.97
C GLN A 54 -25.15 2.09 -4.17
N ILE A 55 -23.97 2.68 -4.40
CA ILE A 55 -23.82 4.13 -4.65
C ILE A 55 -24.68 4.55 -5.86
N PHE A 56 -24.71 3.76 -6.91
CA PHE A 56 -25.45 4.09 -8.13
C PHE A 56 -26.91 3.59 -8.14
N ALA A 57 -27.37 2.89 -7.09
CA ALA A 57 -28.76 2.40 -7.00
C ALA A 57 -29.80 3.54 -6.95
N GLU A 58 -29.43 4.68 -6.38
CA GLU A 58 -30.26 5.88 -6.30
C GLU A 58 -29.98 6.91 -7.42
N ALA A 59 -29.17 6.51 -8.39
CA ALA A 59 -28.81 7.39 -9.49
C ALA A 59 -30.03 7.70 -10.37
N PRO A 60 -30.19 8.97 -10.81
CA PRO A 60 -31.27 9.34 -11.70
C PRO A 60 -31.14 8.63 -13.05
N GLU A 61 -32.27 8.50 -13.78
CA GLU A 61 -32.26 7.96 -15.14
C GLU A 61 -31.49 8.85 -16.13
N ASP A 62 -31.15 10.08 -15.73
CA ASP A 62 -30.34 10.97 -16.51
C ASP A 62 -28.88 10.46 -16.63
N GLY A 63 -28.58 9.89 -17.78
CA GLY A 63 -27.26 9.37 -18.11
C GLY A 63 -26.11 10.41 -17.98
N ALA A 64 -26.38 11.72 -18.04
CA ALA A 64 -25.36 12.74 -17.92
C ALA A 64 -24.86 12.87 -16.48
N ALA A 65 -25.77 12.90 -15.49
CA ALA A 65 -25.44 12.96 -14.08
C ALA A 65 -24.66 11.72 -13.63
N VAL A 66 -25.08 10.53 -14.09
CA VAL A 66 -24.41 9.25 -13.82
C VAL A 66 -22.99 9.23 -14.40
N LYS A 67 -22.80 9.66 -15.64
CA LYS A 67 -21.48 9.74 -16.28
C LYS A 67 -20.55 10.70 -15.53
N PHE A 68 -21.08 11.83 -15.11
CA PHE A 68 -20.30 12.83 -14.36
C PHE A 68 -19.83 12.26 -13.02
N ALA A 69 -20.73 11.63 -12.26
CA ALA A 69 -20.42 10.99 -10.98
C ALA A 69 -19.38 9.85 -11.15
N ALA A 70 -19.52 9.05 -12.21
CA ALA A 70 -18.56 7.99 -12.54
C ALA A 70 -17.16 8.56 -12.87
N MET A 71 -17.08 9.63 -13.64
CA MET A 71 -15.82 10.30 -13.96
C MET A 71 -15.19 10.94 -12.70
N ASP A 72 -16.00 11.58 -11.84
CA ASP A 72 -15.52 12.17 -10.60
C ASP A 72 -14.93 11.10 -9.65
N LEU A 73 -15.58 9.95 -9.54
CA LEU A 73 -15.06 8.82 -8.77
C LEU A 73 -13.73 8.31 -9.34
N LEU A 74 -13.63 8.21 -10.67
CA LEU A 74 -12.42 7.80 -11.37
C LEU A 74 -11.24 8.75 -11.12
N PHE A 75 -11.48 10.07 -11.23
CA PHE A 75 -10.47 11.09 -10.94
C PHE A 75 -10.12 11.13 -9.45
N GLY A 76 -11.09 10.87 -8.58
CA GLY A 76 -10.86 10.70 -7.15
C GLY A 76 -9.88 9.56 -6.86
N CYS A 77 -10.04 8.41 -7.54
CA CYS A 77 -9.11 7.28 -7.42
C CYS A 77 -7.68 7.65 -7.82
N MET A 78 -7.48 8.52 -8.80
CA MET A 78 -6.14 8.99 -9.18
C MET A 78 -5.47 9.86 -8.10
N LYS A 79 -6.26 10.65 -7.39
CA LYS A 79 -5.77 11.57 -6.34
C LYS A 79 -5.61 10.88 -4.99
N PHE A 80 -6.29 9.77 -4.76
CA PHE A 80 -6.33 9.08 -3.49
C PHE A 80 -4.92 8.77 -2.92
N PRO A 81 -3.95 8.28 -3.71
CA PRO A 81 -2.60 8.03 -3.23
C PRO A 81 -1.89 9.28 -2.67
N TYR A 82 -2.26 10.46 -3.16
CA TYR A 82 -1.65 11.73 -2.74
C TYR A 82 -2.33 12.41 -1.55
N THR A 83 -3.57 12.02 -1.25
CA THR A 83 -4.39 12.66 -0.20
C THR A 83 -4.45 11.90 1.10
N CYS A 84 -4.21 10.59 1.07
CA CYS A 84 -4.22 9.74 2.24
C CYS A 84 -2.79 9.31 2.58
N ALA A 85 -2.33 9.67 3.77
CA ALA A 85 -1.07 9.18 4.35
C ALA A 85 -1.13 7.67 4.71
N VAL A 86 -2.08 6.94 4.10
CA VAL A 86 -2.33 5.52 4.30
C VAL A 86 -1.56 4.77 3.23
N ASP A 87 -0.53 4.08 3.66
CA ASP A 87 0.31 3.11 2.93
C ASP A 87 0.89 3.49 1.56
N SER A 88 2.21 3.54 1.54
CA SER A 88 3.07 3.75 0.37
C SER A 88 2.86 2.75 -0.80
N GLU A 89 2.09 1.67 -0.63
CA GLU A 89 1.68 0.80 -1.73
C GLU A 89 0.82 1.54 -2.76
N ILE A 90 -0.01 2.46 -2.29
CA ILE A 90 -0.88 3.25 -3.15
C ILE A 90 -0.06 4.32 -3.89
N HIS A 91 0.99 4.86 -3.26
CA HIS A 91 1.91 5.83 -3.88
C HIS A 91 2.70 5.27 -5.06
N ASN A 92 2.95 3.96 -5.08
CA ASN A 92 3.77 3.32 -6.10
C ASN A 92 2.94 2.72 -7.25
N LYS A 93 1.61 2.94 -7.24
CA LYS A 93 0.73 2.51 -8.33
C LYS A 93 0.88 3.48 -9.51
N ASN A 94 1.64 3.08 -10.51
CA ASN A 94 1.67 3.75 -11.81
C ASN A 94 0.29 3.57 -12.47
N TRP A 95 -0.59 4.54 -12.24
CA TRP A 95 -1.83 4.63 -12.98
C TRP A 95 -1.51 4.79 -14.46
N ASN A 96 -1.90 3.79 -15.25
CA ASN A 96 -1.70 3.88 -16.68
C ASN A 96 -2.68 4.90 -17.24
N PHE A 97 -2.17 6.11 -17.52
CA PHE A 97 -2.96 7.24 -17.99
C PHE A 97 -3.73 6.90 -19.27
N SER A 98 -3.18 6.04 -20.14
CA SER A 98 -3.87 5.61 -21.35
C SER A 98 -5.12 4.79 -21.07
N VAL A 99 -5.11 3.95 -20.03
CA VAL A 99 -6.27 3.16 -19.58
C VAL A 99 -7.37 4.08 -19.05
N LEU A 100 -6.99 5.13 -18.32
CA LEU A 100 -7.94 6.12 -17.82
C LEU A 100 -8.56 6.95 -18.95
N GLN A 101 -7.76 7.39 -19.92
CA GLN A 101 -8.28 8.09 -21.10
C GLN A 101 -9.29 7.24 -21.87
N ASP A 102 -8.96 5.96 -22.11
CA ASP A 102 -9.88 5.02 -22.75
C ASP A 102 -11.16 4.81 -21.93
N GLY A 103 -11.02 4.68 -20.60
CA GLY A 103 -12.14 4.57 -19.68
C GLY A 103 -13.08 5.77 -19.73
N VAL A 104 -12.56 6.99 -19.64
CA VAL A 104 -13.34 8.23 -19.76
C VAL A 104 -14.07 8.30 -21.10
N LYS A 105 -13.39 7.95 -22.20
CA LYS A 105 -14.00 7.89 -23.52
C LYS A 105 -15.15 6.89 -23.59
N ARG A 106 -14.97 5.69 -23.06
CA ARG A 106 -16.02 4.66 -23.03
C ARG A 106 -17.21 5.08 -22.17
N ILE A 107 -16.96 5.61 -20.96
CA ILE A 107 -18.04 6.12 -20.08
C ILE A 107 -18.84 7.22 -20.81
N SER A 108 -18.20 8.11 -21.55
CA SER A 108 -18.91 9.15 -22.30
C SER A 108 -19.85 8.60 -23.38
N GLN A 109 -19.58 7.41 -23.88
CA GLN A 109 -20.37 6.74 -24.94
C GLN A 109 -21.48 5.84 -24.40
N CYS A 110 -21.50 5.53 -23.11
CA CYS A 110 -22.56 4.73 -22.51
C CYS A 110 -23.92 5.45 -22.57
N GLU A 111 -24.99 4.74 -22.78
CA GLU A 111 -26.34 5.30 -22.84
C GLU A 111 -27.14 5.01 -21.56
N THR A 112 -26.80 3.94 -20.84
CA THR A 112 -27.50 3.50 -19.64
C THR A 112 -26.57 3.48 -18.41
N THR A 113 -27.15 3.56 -17.22
CA THR A 113 -26.43 3.42 -15.94
C THR A 113 -25.72 2.06 -15.83
N GLU A 114 -26.32 0.99 -16.31
CA GLU A 114 -25.72 -0.36 -16.26
C GLU A 114 -24.49 -0.46 -17.18
N GLU A 115 -24.51 0.19 -18.33
CA GLU A 115 -23.34 0.28 -19.20
C GLU A 115 -22.21 1.07 -18.53
N VAL A 116 -22.51 2.18 -17.85
CA VAL A 116 -21.54 2.97 -17.09
C VAL A 116 -20.92 2.12 -15.98
N LEU A 117 -21.72 1.41 -15.19
CA LEU A 117 -21.24 0.52 -14.13
C LEU A 117 -20.35 -0.59 -14.69
N THR A 118 -20.81 -1.27 -15.75
CA THR A 118 -20.03 -2.31 -16.42
C THR A 118 -18.68 -1.78 -16.92
N CYS A 119 -18.68 -0.58 -17.50
CA CYS A 119 -17.46 0.07 -17.96
C CYS A 119 -16.51 0.39 -16.79
N MET A 120 -17.03 0.89 -15.67
CA MET A 120 -16.25 1.19 -14.48
C MET A 120 -15.65 -0.09 -13.86
N PHE A 121 -16.43 -1.18 -13.76
CA PHE A 121 -15.90 -2.45 -13.24
C PHE A 121 -14.77 -3.00 -14.09
N ASN A 122 -14.93 -3.00 -15.41
CA ASN A 122 -13.89 -3.45 -16.31
C ASN A 122 -12.63 -2.58 -16.20
N LEU A 123 -12.81 -1.28 -16.04
CA LEU A 123 -11.71 -0.32 -15.89
C LEU A 123 -10.97 -0.53 -14.57
N PHE A 124 -11.68 -0.59 -13.44
CA PHE A 124 -11.07 -0.83 -12.13
C PHE A 124 -10.42 -2.21 -12.06
N GLY A 125 -11.05 -3.25 -12.59
CA GLY A 125 -10.46 -4.59 -12.69
C GLY A 125 -9.16 -4.59 -13.48
N THR A 126 -9.11 -3.90 -14.63
CA THR A 126 -7.90 -3.75 -15.43
C THR A 126 -6.80 -2.99 -14.69
N LEU A 127 -7.15 -1.88 -14.03
CA LEU A 127 -6.22 -1.07 -13.26
C LEU A 127 -5.64 -1.85 -12.07
N ILE A 128 -6.47 -2.61 -11.36
CA ILE A 128 -6.01 -3.45 -10.24
C ILE A 128 -5.10 -4.55 -10.77
N LYS A 129 -5.51 -5.26 -11.82
CA LYS A 129 -4.72 -6.35 -12.41
C LYS A 129 -3.35 -5.89 -12.88
N GLN A 130 -3.28 -4.78 -13.63
CA GLN A 130 -2.01 -4.20 -14.06
C GLN A 130 -1.11 -3.77 -12.88
N ASN A 131 -1.71 -3.35 -11.78
CA ASN A 131 -0.96 -2.99 -10.57
C ASN A 131 -0.54 -4.22 -9.74
N THR A 132 -1.23 -5.35 -9.86
CA THR A 132 -0.85 -6.60 -9.17
C THR A 132 0.20 -7.40 -9.94
N GLU A 133 0.12 -7.48 -11.26
CA GLU A 133 1.02 -8.30 -12.10
C GLU A 133 2.50 -7.86 -12.12
N GLY A 134 2.87 -6.73 -11.60
CA GLY A 134 4.28 -6.32 -11.44
C GLY A 134 4.64 -5.92 -10.01
N SER A 135 3.66 -5.85 -9.13
CA SER A 135 3.89 -5.41 -7.76
C SER A 135 4.50 -6.52 -6.91
N ASP A 136 4.09 -7.77 -7.13
CA ASP A 136 4.57 -8.90 -6.32
C ASP A 136 6.07 -9.15 -6.54
N GLU A 137 6.54 -9.13 -7.78
CA GLU A 137 7.97 -9.27 -8.10
C GLU A 137 8.79 -8.07 -7.58
N ARG A 138 8.27 -6.85 -7.71
CA ARG A 138 8.92 -5.64 -7.15
C ARG A 138 8.96 -5.69 -5.63
N ASN A 139 7.88 -6.12 -4.99
CA ASN A 139 7.80 -6.27 -3.54
C ASN A 139 8.77 -7.34 -3.03
N GLN A 140 8.89 -8.47 -3.72
CA GLN A 140 9.87 -9.50 -3.41
C GLN A 140 11.30 -8.96 -3.53
N LYS A 141 11.62 -8.25 -4.61
CA LYS A 141 12.95 -7.61 -4.79
C LYS A 141 13.23 -6.58 -3.69
N LEU A 142 12.24 -5.77 -3.32
CA LEU A 142 12.38 -4.82 -2.22
C LEU A 142 12.63 -5.53 -0.89
N VAL A 143 11.86 -6.58 -0.57
CA VAL A 143 12.07 -7.38 0.63
C VAL A 143 13.46 -8.00 0.63
N GLN A 144 13.91 -8.60 -0.45
CA GLN A 144 15.26 -9.15 -0.55
C GLN A 144 16.34 -8.09 -0.29
N SER A 145 16.14 -6.88 -0.82
CA SER A 145 17.06 -5.76 -0.57
C SER A 145 17.07 -5.32 0.90
N ILE A 146 15.90 -5.29 1.55
CA ILE A 146 15.76 -4.99 2.98
C ILE A 146 16.44 -6.07 3.83
N LEU A 147 16.19 -7.34 3.57
CA LEU A 147 16.79 -8.46 4.29
C LEU A 147 18.32 -8.46 4.14
N SER A 148 18.82 -8.25 2.92
CA SER A 148 20.26 -8.11 2.67
C SER A 148 20.90 -6.92 3.40
N TYR A 149 20.15 -5.81 3.52
CA TYR A 149 20.62 -4.67 4.30
C TYR A 149 20.70 -4.99 5.80
N ILE A 150 19.70 -5.68 6.35
CA ILE A 150 19.71 -6.13 7.75
C ILE A 150 20.89 -7.09 7.98
N GLU A 151 21.12 -8.06 7.09
CA GLU A 151 22.22 -9.01 7.19
C GLU A 151 23.61 -8.36 7.12
N LYS A 152 23.75 -7.27 6.39
CA LYS A 152 25.03 -6.54 6.29
C LYS A 152 25.28 -5.59 7.47
N ASN A 153 24.21 -5.15 8.13
CA ASN A 153 24.30 -4.11 9.17
C ASN A 153 23.84 -4.58 10.56
N PHE A 154 23.62 -5.89 10.76
CA PHE A 154 23.06 -6.45 12.00
C PHE A 154 23.84 -6.08 13.26
N ALA A 155 25.14 -5.87 13.16
CA ALA A 155 26.01 -5.52 14.26
C ALA A 155 25.92 -4.04 14.67
N THR A 156 25.26 -3.21 13.86
CA THR A 156 25.02 -1.80 14.17
C THR A 156 23.63 -1.59 14.79
N ASP A 157 23.36 -0.39 15.26
CA ASP A 157 22.08 -0.01 15.84
C ASP A 157 21.06 0.36 14.76
N ILE A 158 20.73 -0.62 13.91
CA ILE A 158 19.72 -0.39 12.87
C ILE A 158 18.32 -0.38 13.44
N SER A 159 17.53 0.56 12.97
CA SER A 159 16.14 0.77 13.35
C SER A 159 15.20 0.64 12.15
N MET A 160 13.90 0.63 12.40
CA MET A 160 12.91 0.70 11.34
C MET A 160 12.96 2.05 10.60
N ASP A 161 13.38 3.12 11.27
CA ASP A 161 13.48 4.45 10.66
C ASP A 161 14.62 4.50 9.64
N ASP A 162 15.74 3.83 9.92
CA ASP A 162 16.84 3.70 8.94
C ASP A 162 16.39 2.98 7.67
N LEU A 163 15.52 1.97 7.82
CA LEU A 163 14.94 1.29 6.67
C LEU A 163 13.99 2.21 5.88
N THR A 164 13.15 2.99 6.59
CA THR A 164 12.22 3.92 5.91
C THR A 164 12.96 5.00 5.15
N GLU A 165 14.03 5.54 5.73
CA GLU A 165 14.88 6.55 5.09
C GLU A 165 15.62 5.96 3.88
N LYS A 166 16.24 4.79 4.06
CA LYS A 166 17.03 4.15 3.01
C LYS A 166 16.23 3.70 1.81
N PHE A 167 15.06 3.13 2.04
CA PHE A 167 14.22 2.55 0.97
C PHE A 167 13.10 3.48 0.52
N HIS A 168 12.94 4.64 1.15
CA HIS A 168 11.91 5.65 0.85
C HIS A 168 10.48 5.10 0.89
N VAL A 169 10.22 4.21 1.84
CA VAL A 169 8.91 3.58 2.05
C VAL A 169 8.47 3.68 3.51
N SER A 170 7.17 3.70 3.77
CA SER A 170 6.66 3.85 5.12
C SER A 170 6.97 2.64 6.02
N ARG A 171 7.01 2.88 7.34
CA ARG A 171 7.20 1.84 8.37
C ARG A 171 6.13 0.74 8.26
N THR A 172 4.88 1.12 8.05
CA THR A 172 3.75 0.19 7.91
C THR A 172 3.92 -0.71 6.70
N TYR A 173 4.35 -0.13 5.57
CA TYR A 173 4.60 -0.88 4.34
C TYR A 173 5.70 -1.92 4.49
N ILE A 174 6.86 -1.52 5.05
CA ILE A 174 7.96 -2.45 5.34
C ILE A 174 7.49 -3.58 6.25
N SER A 175 6.78 -3.24 7.34
CA SER A 175 6.28 -4.23 8.31
C SER A 175 5.37 -5.26 7.65
N ARG A 176 4.45 -4.82 6.79
CA ARG A 176 3.55 -5.69 6.05
C ARG A 176 4.29 -6.58 5.06
N LEU A 177 5.22 -6.01 4.28
CA LEU A 177 6.03 -6.75 3.31
C LEU A 177 6.88 -7.81 4.00
N LEU A 178 7.58 -7.47 5.09
CA LEU A 178 8.38 -8.43 5.85
C LEU A 178 7.50 -9.55 6.40
N LYS A 179 6.30 -9.23 6.91
CA LYS A 179 5.37 -10.25 7.41
C LYS A 179 4.86 -11.14 6.28
N LYS A 180 4.51 -10.55 5.12
CA LYS A 180 3.99 -11.29 3.95
C LYS A 180 5.04 -12.21 3.33
N TYR A 181 6.26 -11.71 3.07
CA TYR A 181 7.26 -12.42 2.26
C TYR A 181 8.35 -13.10 3.08
N ALA A 182 8.66 -12.61 4.29
CA ALA A 182 9.65 -13.22 5.18
C ALA A 182 9.00 -13.93 6.40
N GLY A 183 7.70 -13.79 6.61
CA GLY A 183 6.95 -14.40 7.72
C GLY A 183 7.27 -13.81 9.10
N LYS A 184 8.13 -12.78 9.18
CA LYS A 184 8.70 -12.24 10.40
C LYS A 184 8.62 -10.72 10.42
N SER A 185 8.55 -10.12 11.61
CA SER A 185 8.77 -8.69 11.80
C SER A 185 10.25 -8.33 11.65
N PHE A 186 10.55 -7.05 11.50
CA PHE A 186 11.92 -6.53 11.48
C PHE A 186 12.76 -6.98 12.69
N LEU A 187 12.20 -6.83 13.90
CA LEU A 187 12.91 -7.20 15.14
C LEU A 187 13.14 -8.71 15.25
N GLU A 188 12.16 -9.52 14.84
CA GLU A 188 12.32 -10.97 14.81
C GLU A 188 13.42 -11.37 13.84
N TYR A 189 13.42 -10.80 12.63
CA TYR A 189 14.43 -11.11 11.62
C TYR A 189 15.84 -10.65 12.05
N LEU A 190 15.97 -9.40 12.55
CA LEU A 190 17.23 -8.88 13.07
C LEU A 190 17.77 -9.74 14.22
N THR A 191 16.88 -10.15 15.13
CA THR A 191 17.25 -11.06 16.21
C THR A 191 17.76 -12.39 15.68
N ASP A 192 17.09 -12.99 14.73
CA ASP A 192 17.54 -14.26 14.12
C ASP A 192 18.91 -14.13 13.46
N VAL A 193 19.16 -13.06 12.72
CA VAL A 193 20.46 -12.80 12.11
C VAL A 193 21.55 -12.66 13.18
N ARG A 194 21.30 -11.86 14.22
CA ARG A 194 22.25 -11.69 15.34
C ARG A 194 22.56 -13.02 16.03
N PHE A 195 21.53 -13.82 16.31
CA PHE A 195 21.71 -15.10 17.00
C PHE A 195 22.40 -16.17 16.13
N LYS A 196 22.23 -16.14 14.82
CA LYS A 196 23.03 -16.98 13.91
C LYS A 196 24.55 -16.71 14.06
N HIS A 197 24.93 -15.44 14.26
CA HIS A 197 26.32 -15.07 14.52
C HIS A 197 26.75 -15.38 15.95
N VAL A 198 25.85 -15.25 16.95
CA VAL A 198 26.12 -15.70 18.33
C VAL A 198 26.46 -17.18 18.35
N GLU A 199 25.71 -18.04 17.66
CA GLU A 199 25.97 -19.50 17.60
C GLU A 199 27.37 -19.82 17.06
N GLN A 200 27.87 -19.01 16.13
CA GLN A 200 29.22 -19.17 15.58
C GLN A 200 30.32 -18.72 16.58
N LEU A 201 30.05 -17.69 17.37
CA LEU A 201 31.04 -17.08 18.27
C LEU A 201 31.06 -17.73 19.66
N ILE A 202 29.92 -18.27 20.11
CA ILE A 202 29.78 -18.76 21.48
C ILE A 202 30.62 -19.99 21.80
N ALA A 203 30.95 -20.77 20.77
CA ALA A 203 31.82 -21.93 20.89
C ALA A 203 33.32 -21.55 21.04
N ASP A 204 33.67 -20.32 20.74
CA ASP A 204 35.06 -19.84 20.83
C ASP A 204 35.33 -19.23 22.21
N ASP A 205 36.13 -19.91 23.01
CA ASP A 205 36.49 -19.49 24.37
C ASP A 205 37.32 -18.20 24.44
N ARG A 206 37.85 -17.73 23.32
CA ARG A 206 38.58 -16.44 23.24
C ARG A 206 37.69 -15.25 23.54
N TYR A 207 36.38 -15.36 23.29
CA TYR A 207 35.42 -14.28 23.49
C TYR A 207 34.61 -14.45 24.76
N LYS A 208 34.56 -13.40 25.56
CA LYS A 208 33.64 -13.34 26.70
C LYS A 208 32.21 -13.02 26.20
N GLN A 209 31.21 -13.42 26.97
CA GLN A 209 29.82 -13.27 26.57
C GLN A 209 29.39 -11.81 26.30
N TYR A 210 29.96 -10.86 27.03
CA TYR A 210 29.67 -9.43 26.77
C TYR A 210 30.30 -8.93 25.46
N GLU A 211 31.47 -9.45 25.08
CA GLU A 211 32.13 -9.13 23.83
C GLU A 211 31.31 -9.69 22.64
N ILE A 212 30.81 -10.92 22.76
CA ILE A 212 29.90 -11.50 21.77
C ILE A 212 28.66 -10.66 21.61
N ALA A 213 28.01 -10.24 22.72
CA ALA A 213 26.84 -9.39 22.68
C ALA A 213 27.10 -8.07 21.92
N GLU A 214 28.24 -7.41 22.20
CA GLU A 214 28.64 -6.18 21.52
C GLU A 214 28.93 -6.44 20.02
N MET A 215 29.68 -7.47 19.70
CA MET A 215 30.00 -7.86 18.32
C MET A 215 28.76 -8.12 17.44
N VAL A 216 27.70 -8.62 18.04
CA VAL A 216 26.44 -8.88 17.33
C VAL A 216 25.42 -7.73 17.45
N GLY A 217 25.81 -6.59 18.02
CA GLY A 217 25.02 -5.36 18.02
C GLY A 217 24.09 -5.17 19.23
N TYR A 218 24.29 -5.87 20.34
CA TYR A 218 23.57 -5.61 21.58
C TYR A 218 24.35 -4.63 22.48
N LYS A 219 23.85 -3.42 22.64
CA LYS A 219 24.43 -2.40 23.53
C LYS A 219 24.23 -2.72 25.02
N ASP A 220 23.10 -3.37 25.35
CA ASP A 220 22.76 -3.77 26.71
C ASP A 220 22.96 -5.28 26.86
N PHE A 221 23.95 -5.65 27.63
CA PHE A 221 24.28 -7.03 27.93
C PHE A 221 23.17 -7.75 28.72
N GLY A 222 22.49 -7.04 29.61
CA GLY A 222 21.36 -7.58 30.36
C GLY A 222 20.18 -7.94 29.45
N TYR A 223 19.92 -7.09 28.46
CA TYR A 223 18.91 -7.36 27.44
C TYR A 223 19.31 -8.55 26.55
N TYR A 224 20.57 -8.63 26.13
CA TYR A 224 21.08 -9.81 25.39
C TYR A 224 20.83 -11.12 26.14
N ILE A 225 21.16 -11.18 27.44
CA ILE A 225 20.91 -12.38 28.27
C ILE A 225 19.44 -12.74 28.30
N LYS A 226 18.55 -11.75 28.46
CA LYS A 226 17.09 -11.99 28.46
C LYS A 226 16.60 -12.57 27.13
N VAL A 227 17.04 -12.00 26.00
CA VAL A 227 16.65 -12.48 24.66
C VAL A 227 17.23 -13.86 24.41
N PHE A 228 18.48 -14.12 24.80
CA PHE A 228 19.13 -15.43 24.70
C PHE A 228 18.36 -16.50 25.48
N LYS A 229 18.06 -16.22 26.77
CA LYS A 229 17.32 -17.15 27.62
C LYS A 229 15.89 -17.40 27.09
N LYS A 230 15.24 -16.38 26.54
CA LYS A 230 13.93 -16.54 25.87
C LYS A 230 14.00 -17.50 24.69
N ARG A 231 15.12 -17.50 23.94
CA ARG A 231 15.29 -18.31 22.72
C ARG A 231 15.71 -19.74 23.01
N TYR A 232 16.68 -19.92 23.91
CA TYR A 232 17.30 -21.22 24.18
C TYR A 232 16.89 -21.86 25.52
N GLY A 233 16.12 -21.17 26.33
CA GLY A 233 15.70 -21.67 27.68
C GLY A 233 16.75 -21.52 28.76
N ILE A 234 18.03 -21.35 28.43
CA ILE A 234 19.18 -21.27 29.34
C ILE A 234 20.01 -20.02 29.06
N THR A 235 20.92 -19.68 29.99
CA THR A 235 21.81 -18.51 29.82
C THR A 235 22.93 -18.80 28.85
N PRO A 236 23.57 -17.75 28.25
CA PRO A 236 24.71 -17.93 27.36
C PRO A 236 25.87 -18.73 27.96
N ASN A 237 26.13 -18.54 29.28
CA ASN A 237 27.19 -19.27 30.00
C ASN A 237 26.85 -20.75 30.20
N GLU A 238 25.58 -21.05 30.45
CA GLU A 238 25.12 -22.46 30.56
C GLU A 238 25.17 -23.12 29.17
N PHE A 239 24.72 -22.43 28.15
CA PHE A 239 24.74 -22.92 26.75
C PHE A 239 26.17 -23.30 26.33
N ARG A 240 27.17 -22.41 26.59
CA ARG A 240 28.59 -22.69 26.28
C ARG A 240 29.12 -23.95 26.93
N LYS A 241 28.63 -24.33 28.10
CA LYS A 241 29.06 -25.54 28.80
C LYS A 241 28.50 -26.83 28.21
N HIS A 242 27.50 -26.71 27.35
CA HIS A 242 26.81 -27.85 26.72
C HIS A 242 27.22 -28.09 25.29
N ILE A 243 28.06 -27.24 24.71
CA ILE A 243 28.66 -27.38 23.38
C ILE A 243 30.15 -27.69 23.52
#